data_6076c6b58b1a4cdbbde7a163ca37a95d
#
_entry.id   6076c6b58b1a4cdbbde7a163ca37a95d
#
_cell.length_a   1.000
_cell.length_b   1.000
_cell.length_c   1.000
_cell.angle_alpha   90.00
_cell.angle_beta   90.00
_cell.angle_gamma   90.00
#
_symmetry.space_group_name_H-M   'P 1'
#
loop_
_entity.id
_entity.type
_entity.pdbx_description
1 polymer ?
#
loop_
_entity_poly.entity_id
_entity_poly.type
_entity_poly.pdbx_seq_one_letter_code
_entity_poly.pdbx_strand_id
1 'polypeptide(L)'
;MKYDFTSIIDRHGKDAIAVDGLVPGGHGPQPPKEGFDIIPMWVADMNFPTVPTITQAIAQRIQHPFFGYFATSDDYYNAIIHWQEQRNGVTGLTKECIGYENGVLGGVISALNVLCSKGDNVLLHSPTYIGFTGCLTNNGYHIVHSPLVKDEAGIYRMDFADMEKKIVENSIHATVFCSPHNPCGRVWERWELEKAMELFQKHDVMVVCDEIWSDIILEGHKHIPMQSISEDARQRTVALYAPSKTFNLAGLIGSYHIIYNKALRDRVDKESSLSHYNSLNVLSMHALVGAYTQEGSDWVDELRQTITGNVDYACGFIAQHFPGVKVQKPQGTYMLFLDCTEWCEAHGKTIDQVQQAGWDVGVAWQDGRAFHGPCHIRMNLALPLSRVQEAFDRLQKYVFVD
;
A
#
# COMPACT_ATOMS: atom_id res chain seq x y z
N MET A 1 18.29 16.99 7.73
CA MET A 1 17.15 16.84 6.80
C MET A 1 16.61 18.22 6.44
N LYS A 2 16.18 18.40 5.21
CA LYS A 2 15.54 19.63 4.73
C LYS A 2 14.09 19.74 5.18
N TYR A 3 13.43 18.57 5.36
CA TYR A 3 12.01 18.47 5.68
C TYR A 3 11.77 18.04 7.13
N ASP A 4 10.58 18.36 7.65
CA ASP A 4 10.22 18.07 9.03
C ASP A 4 9.57 16.67 9.15
N PHE A 5 10.32 15.71 9.65
CA PHE A 5 9.87 14.38 10.03
C PHE A 5 9.96 14.13 11.54
N THR A 6 10.09 15.20 12.32
CA THR A 6 10.32 15.11 13.78
C THR A 6 9.22 15.73 14.61
N SER A 7 8.48 16.71 14.08
CA SER A 7 7.40 17.38 14.81
C SER A 7 6.20 16.48 14.99
N ILE A 8 5.65 16.46 16.19
CA ILE A 8 4.39 15.82 16.51
C ILE A 8 3.28 16.83 16.21
N ILE A 9 2.49 16.55 15.17
CA ILE A 9 1.39 17.41 14.75
C ILE A 9 0.08 16.81 15.24
N ASP A 10 -0.70 17.60 15.97
CA ASP A 10 -2.03 17.20 16.41
C ASP A 10 -3.00 17.15 15.22
N ARG A 11 -3.64 15.99 15.06
CA ARG A 11 -4.59 15.71 13.97
C ARG A 11 -6.04 15.63 14.46
N HIS A 12 -6.31 15.82 15.77
CA HIS A 12 -7.66 15.78 16.31
C HIS A 12 -8.51 16.94 15.78
N GLY A 13 -9.76 16.65 15.42
CA GLY A 13 -10.68 17.63 14.84
C GLY A 13 -10.25 18.14 13.47
N LYS A 14 -9.45 17.34 12.73
CA LYS A 14 -9.00 17.63 11.37
C LYS A 14 -9.44 16.55 10.37
N ASP A 15 -10.55 15.88 10.67
CA ASP A 15 -11.14 14.81 9.86
C ASP A 15 -10.20 13.61 9.65
N ALA A 16 -9.22 13.43 10.53
CA ALA A 16 -8.23 12.38 10.44
C ALA A 16 -8.78 11.07 11.03
N ILE A 17 -9.18 10.13 10.18
CA ILE A 17 -9.70 8.83 10.61
C ILE A 17 -8.75 8.10 11.58
N ALA A 18 -7.44 8.35 11.45
CA ALA A 18 -6.41 7.74 12.30
C ALA A 18 -6.57 8.07 13.80
N VAL A 19 -7.18 9.21 14.12
CA VAL A 19 -7.43 9.68 15.49
C VAL A 19 -8.91 9.93 15.76
N ASP A 20 -9.61 10.65 14.89
CA ASP A 20 -11.03 10.99 15.06
C ASP A 20 -11.97 9.78 14.80
N GLY A 21 -11.47 8.74 14.11
CA GLY A 21 -12.20 7.51 13.85
C GLY A 21 -12.16 6.48 14.99
N LEU A 22 -11.43 6.72 16.08
CA LEU A 22 -11.38 5.84 17.22
C LEU A 22 -12.61 6.10 18.13
N VAL A 23 -13.67 5.34 17.89
CA VAL A 23 -14.92 5.46 18.63
C VAL A 23 -15.26 4.13 19.32
N PRO A 24 -15.85 4.14 20.53
CA PRO A 24 -16.25 2.93 21.24
C PRO A 24 -17.17 2.03 20.38
N GLY A 25 -16.82 0.76 20.22
CA GLY A 25 -17.60 -0.19 19.41
C GLY A 25 -17.47 0.01 17.89
N GLY A 26 -16.59 0.88 17.42
CA GLY A 26 -16.27 1.07 16.00
C GLY A 26 -15.51 -0.12 15.39
N HIS A 27 -15.32 -0.08 14.06
CA HIS A 27 -14.58 -1.12 13.32
C HIS A 27 -13.05 -1.00 13.43
N GLY A 28 -12.55 0.11 13.96
CA GLY A 28 -11.12 0.38 14.17
C GLY A 28 -10.64 0.05 15.60
N PRO A 29 -9.42 0.47 15.93
CA PRO A 29 -8.91 0.43 17.29
C PRO A 29 -9.86 1.12 18.26
N GLN A 30 -9.93 0.60 19.50
CA GLN A 30 -10.74 1.23 20.54
C GLN A 30 -10.01 2.43 21.15
N PRO A 31 -10.72 3.43 21.68
CA PRO A 31 -10.11 4.54 22.40
C PRO A 31 -9.26 4.05 23.56
N PRO A 32 -8.16 4.74 23.91
CA PRO A 32 -7.31 4.36 25.04
C PRO A 32 -7.99 4.59 26.39
N LYS A 33 -7.44 3.96 27.42
CA LYS A 33 -7.81 4.25 28.81
C LYS A 33 -7.34 5.65 29.22
N GLU A 34 -7.99 6.16 30.27
CA GLU A 34 -7.60 7.44 30.88
C GLU A 34 -6.10 7.47 31.22
N GLY A 35 -5.43 8.58 30.90
CA GLY A 35 -4.01 8.76 31.11
C GLY A 35 -3.12 8.41 29.92
N PHE A 36 -3.68 7.90 28.81
CA PHE A 36 -2.93 7.65 27.57
C PHE A 36 -3.51 8.45 26.41
N ASP A 37 -2.64 9.12 25.66
CA ASP A 37 -2.97 9.71 24.38
C ASP A 37 -2.82 8.69 23.25
N ILE A 38 -3.43 8.99 22.09
CA ILE A 38 -3.42 8.11 20.92
C ILE A 38 -2.10 8.24 20.17
N ILE A 39 -1.46 7.11 19.87
CA ILE A 39 -0.39 6.97 18.90
C ILE A 39 -0.96 6.24 17.68
N PRO A 40 -1.28 6.94 16.58
CA PRO A 40 -2.01 6.35 15.46
C PRO A 40 -1.09 5.50 14.59
N MET A 41 -1.21 4.19 14.67
CA MET A 41 -0.36 3.21 13.97
C MET A 41 -1.17 2.17 13.17
N TRP A 42 -2.43 2.44 12.81
CA TRP A 42 -3.32 1.48 12.14
C TRP A 42 -3.63 1.81 10.67
N VAL A 43 -4.01 3.04 10.38
CA VAL A 43 -4.30 3.47 9.00
C VAL A 43 -3.01 3.58 8.20
N ALA A 44 -3.10 3.25 6.91
CA ALA A 44 -1.98 3.43 5.98
C ALA A 44 -1.92 4.88 5.47
N ASP A 45 -1.80 5.83 6.39
CA ASP A 45 -1.48 7.25 6.15
C ASP A 45 -0.28 7.66 7.01
N MET A 46 0.24 8.86 6.80
CA MET A 46 1.43 9.32 7.51
C MET A 46 1.10 10.43 8.54
N ASN A 47 1.90 10.49 9.60
CA ASN A 47 1.87 11.55 10.60
C ASN A 47 2.96 12.61 10.34
N PHE A 48 3.30 12.79 9.06
CA PHE A 48 4.23 13.81 8.59
C PHE A 48 3.50 14.81 7.68
N PRO A 49 3.89 16.09 7.68
CA PRO A 49 3.41 17.03 6.68
C PRO A 49 3.88 16.58 5.29
N THR A 50 3.01 16.72 4.28
CA THR A 50 3.39 16.45 2.90
C THR A 50 4.36 17.52 2.37
N VAL A 51 4.98 17.27 1.21
CA VAL A 51 5.90 18.22 0.59
C VAL A 51 5.20 19.56 0.26
N PRO A 52 5.84 20.72 0.53
CA PRO A 52 5.20 22.03 0.37
C PRO A 52 4.70 22.33 -1.05
N THR A 53 5.33 21.79 -2.08
CA THR A 53 4.94 21.99 -3.48
C THR A 53 3.51 21.53 -3.78
N ILE A 54 3.00 20.53 -3.05
CA ILE A 54 1.62 20.06 -3.18
C ILE A 54 0.63 21.10 -2.70
N THR A 55 0.83 21.60 -1.47
CA THR A 55 -0.06 22.61 -0.88
C THR A 55 -0.01 23.91 -1.66
N GLN A 56 1.16 24.28 -2.19
CA GLN A 56 1.35 25.45 -3.07
C GLN A 56 0.58 25.27 -4.39
N ALA A 57 0.67 24.12 -5.05
CA ALA A 57 -0.04 23.86 -6.30
C ALA A 57 -1.57 23.93 -6.12
N ILE A 58 -2.08 23.33 -5.03
CA ILE A 58 -3.50 23.43 -4.68
C ILE A 58 -3.90 24.87 -4.38
N ALA A 59 -3.13 25.59 -3.56
CA ALA A 59 -3.39 26.97 -3.19
C ALA A 59 -3.42 27.90 -4.42
N GLN A 60 -2.50 27.69 -5.35
CA GLN A 60 -2.50 28.44 -6.62
C GLN A 60 -3.75 28.15 -7.45
N ARG A 61 -4.17 26.87 -7.53
CA ARG A 61 -5.36 26.48 -8.30
C ARG A 61 -6.64 27.08 -7.72
N ILE A 62 -6.83 27.10 -6.41
CA ILE A 62 -8.04 27.64 -5.78
C ILE A 62 -8.16 29.16 -5.87
N GLN A 63 -7.09 29.89 -6.21
CA GLN A 63 -7.18 31.34 -6.52
C GLN A 63 -8.03 31.62 -7.76
N HIS A 64 -8.18 30.63 -8.67
CA HIS A 64 -9.12 30.69 -9.75
C HIS A 64 -10.48 30.09 -9.29
N PRO A 65 -11.50 30.88 -9.00
CA PRO A 65 -12.70 30.46 -8.25
C PRO A 65 -13.73 29.73 -9.12
N PHE A 66 -13.31 29.00 -10.14
CA PHE A 66 -14.18 28.23 -11.02
C PHE A 66 -13.77 26.74 -10.98
N PHE A 67 -14.73 25.88 -10.62
CA PHE A 67 -14.57 24.43 -10.47
C PHE A 67 -15.51 23.68 -11.42
N GLY A 68 -15.76 24.25 -12.59
CA GLY A 68 -16.53 23.61 -13.65
C GLY A 68 -15.75 22.50 -14.37
N TYR A 69 -16.28 22.03 -15.49
CA TYR A 69 -15.59 21.04 -16.31
C TYR A 69 -14.21 21.53 -16.75
N PHE A 70 -13.24 20.64 -16.74
CA PHE A 70 -11.86 20.96 -17.10
C PHE A 70 -11.25 19.85 -17.97
N ALA A 71 -10.22 20.19 -18.70
CA ALA A 71 -9.41 19.23 -19.46
C ALA A 71 -8.17 18.86 -18.64
N THR A 72 -7.77 17.60 -18.69
CA THR A 72 -6.51 17.16 -18.11
C THR A 72 -5.35 17.83 -18.88
N SER A 73 -4.45 18.49 -18.15
CA SER A 73 -3.33 19.19 -18.73
C SER A 73 -2.21 18.23 -19.18
N ASP A 74 -1.42 18.67 -20.17
CA ASP A 74 -0.20 17.93 -20.55
C ASP A 74 0.80 17.87 -19.38
N ASP A 75 0.80 18.87 -18.48
CA ASP A 75 1.66 18.86 -17.28
C ASP A 75 1.37 17.66 -16.38
N TYR A 76 0.13 17.21 -16.28
CA TYR A 76 -0.24 16.01 -15.53
C TYR A 76 0.43 14.76 -16.10
N TYR A 77 0.33 14.56 -17.41
CA TYR A 77 0.94 13.40 -18.06
C TYR A 77 2.47 13.47 -18.05
N ASN A 78 3.02 14.66 -18.29
CA ASN A 78 4.47 14.87 -18.25
C ASN A 78 5.05 14.63 -16.86
N ALA A 79 4.34 15.05 -15.79
CA ALA A 79 4.74 14.79 -14.41
C ALA A 79 4.80 13.27 -14.13
N ILE A 80 3.79 12.50 -14.55
CA ILE A 80 3.76 11.04 -14.41
C ILE A 80 4.90 10.39 -15.19
N ILE A 81 5.08 10.76 -16.47
CA ILE A 81 6.13 10.19 -17.33
C ILE A 81 7.50 10.43 -16.72
N HIS A 82 7.77 11.68 -16.33
CA HIS A 82 9.05 12.04 -15.72
C HIS A 82 9.30 11.32 -14.39
N TRP A 83 8.26 11.22 -13.53
CA TRP A 83 8.35 10.49 -12.26
C TRP A 83 8.68 9.02 -12.46
N GLN A 84 7.98 8.36 -13.37
CA GLN A 84 8.19 6.95 -13.68
C GLN A 84 9.59 6.71 -14.28
N GLU A 85 10.07 7.63 -15.12
CA GLU A 85 11.42 7.55 -15.69
C GLU A 85 12.49 7.69 -14.60
N GLN A 86 12.39 8.73 -13.77
CA GLN A 86 13.39 9.02 -12.74
C GLN A 86 13.40 8.03 -11.59
N ARG A 87 12.21 7.67 -11.07
CA ARG A 87 12.11 6.84 -9.86
C ARG A 87 12.13 5.34 -10.17
N ASN A 88 11.49 4.93 -11.24
CA ASN A 88 11.30 3.52 -11.58
C ASN A 88 12.11 3.07 -12.81
N GLY A 89 12.80 3.98 -13.49
CA GLY A 89 13.59 3.68 -14.68
C GLY A 89 12.75 3.24 -15.89
N VAL A 90 11.47 3.62 -15.93
CA VAL A 90 10.55 3.31 -17.02
C VAL A 90 10.92 4.15 -18.25
N THR A 91 11.07 3.52 -19.40
CA THR A 91 11.38 4.21 -20.67
C THR A 91 10.29 3.98 -21.71
N GLY A 92 10.10 4.97 -22.60
CA GLY A 92 9.13 4.88 -23.69
C GLY A 92 7.66 4.96 -23.23
N LEU A 93 7.39 5.47 -22.03
CA LEU A 93 6.04 5.77 -21.57
C LEU A 93 5.52 7.00 -22.30
N THR A 94 4.31 6.91 -22.83
CA THR A 94 3.62 8.04 -23.49
C THR A 94 2.28 8.31 -22.80
N LYS A 95 1.72 9.50 -23.01
CA LYS A 95 0.46 9.90 -22.38
C LYS A 95 -0.72 8.98 -22.74
N GLU A 96 -0.69 8.37 -23.89
CA GLU A 96 -1.73 7.44 -24.36
C GLU A 96 -1.77 6.16 -23.51
N CYS A 97 -0.67 5.81 -22.81
CA CYS A 97 -0.62 4.65 -21.93
C CYS A 97 -1.17 4.94 -20.52
N ILE A 98 -1.45 6.20 -20.23
CA ILE A 98 -1.83 6.65 -18.88
C ILE A 98 -3.33 7.00 -18.86
N GLY A 99 -4.07 6.34 -17.97
CA GLY A 99 -5.48 6.64 -17.72
C GLY A 99 -5.75 6.89 -16.24
N TYR A 100 -6.71 7.76 -15.94
CA TYR A 100 -7.13 8.04 -14.57
C TYR A 100 -7.94 6.89 -14.00
N GLU A 101 -7.73 6.61 -12.71
CA GLU A 101 -8.55 5.68 -11.94
C GLU A 101 -9.00 6.31 -10.62
N ASN A 102 -10.23 5.99 -10.22
CA ASN A 102 -10.85 6.50 -8.99
C ASN A 102 -10.37 5.71 -7.76
N GLY A 103 -9.11 5.90 -7.39
CA GLY A 103 -8.37 5.08 -6.44
C GLY A 103 -7.85 3.78 -7.07
N VAL A 104 -6.79 3.21 -6.50
CA VAL A 104 -6.20 1.96 -7.01
C VAL A 104 -7.19 0.80 -6.97
N LEU A 105 -8.04 0.71 -5.93
CA LEU A 105 -9.09 -0.32 -5.87
C LEU A 105 -10.14 -0.14 -6.97
N GLY A 106 -10.45 1.11 -7.34
CA GLY A 106 -11.28 1.42 -8.51
C GLY A 106 -10.64 0.89 -9.80
N GLY A 107 -9.34 1.15 -9.98
CA GLY A 107 -8.56 0.64 -11.12
C GLY A 107 -8.49 -0.89 -11.17
N VAL A 108 -8.37 -1.56 -10.01
CA VAL A 108 -8.46 -3.04 -9.94
C VAL A 108 -9.79 -3.53 -10.51
N ILE A 109 -10.90 -2.90 -10.14
CA ILE A 109 -12.22 -3.31 -10.62
C ILE A 109 -12.44 -2.93 -12.09
N SER A 110 -11.99 -1.74 -12.54
CA SER A 110 -12.03 -1.36 -13.96
C SER A 110 -11.32 -2.41 -14.83
N ALA A 111 -10.14 -2.87 -14.40
CA ALA A 111 -9.38 -3.91 -15.09
C ALA A 111 -10.10 -5.27 -15.05
N LEU A 112 -10.53 -5.72 -13.86
CA LEU A 112 -11.18 -7.03 -13.72
C LEU A 112 -12.52 -7.12 -14.47
N ASN A 113 -13.30 -6.05 -14.55
CA ASN A 113 -14.53 -6.03 -15.36
C ASN A 113 -14.28 -6.26 -16.86
N VAL A 114 -13.06 -5.98 -17.33
CA VAL A 114 -12.62 -6.24 -18.71
C VAL A 114 -12.02 -7.62 -18.88
N LEU A 115 -11.34 -8.12 -17.86
CA LEU A 115 -10.56 -9.36 -17.90
C LEU A 115 -11.36 -10.60 -17.49
N CYS A 116 -12.36 -10.42 -16.62
CA CYS A 116 -13.12 -11.49 -15.98
C CYS A 116 -14.62 -11.27 -16.09
N SER A 117 -15.37 -12.35 -15.95
CA SER A 117 -16.83 -12.33 -15.71
C SER A 117 -17.12 -12.37 -14.20
N LYS A 118 -18.30 -11.86 -13.79
CA LYS A 118 -18.75 -12.04 -12.40
C LYS A 118 -18.88 -13.54 -12.09
N GLY A 119 -18.34 -13.95 -10.95
CA GLY A 119 -18.23 -15.36 -10.55
C GLY A 119 -16.90 -16.01 -10.92
N ASP A 120 -16.04 -15.37 -11.70
CA ASP A 120 -14.71 -15.89 -12.01
C ASP A 120 -13.78 -15.85 -10.78
N ASN A 121 -12.81 -16.75 -10.78
CA ASN A 121 -11.77 -16.86 -9.78
C ASN A 121 -10.61 -15.93 -10.09
N VAL A 122 -10.16 -15.17 -9.09
CA VAL A 122 -9.01 -14.27 -9.16
C VAL A 122 -7.95 -14.72 -8.16
N LEU A 123 -6.70 -14.84 -8.60
CA LEU A 123 -5.57 -15.22 -7.73
C LEU A 123 -5.13 -14.03 -6.88
N LEU A 124 -4.94 -14.26 -5.58
CA LEU A 124 -4.27 -13.38 -4.64
C LEU A 124 -3.22 -14.14 -3.83
N HIS A 125 -2.14 -13.48 -3.45
CA HIS A 125 -1.28 -14.01 -2.39
C HIS A 125 -1.92 -13.77 -1.01
N SER A 126 -1.60 -14.61 -0.03
CA SER A 126 -1.90 -14.35 1.38
C SER A 126 -0.63 -14.46 2.24
N PRO A 127 -0.42 -13.62 3.27
CA PRO A 127 -1.28 -12.51 3.68
C PRO A 127 -1.56 -11.52 2.54
N THR A 128 -2.67 -10.76 2.62
CA THR A 128 -3.08 -9.84 1.55
C THR A 128 -3.63 -8.53 2.11
N TYR A 129 -3.69 -7.50 1.27
CA TYR A 129 -4.34 -6.25 1.65
C TYR A 129 -5.85 -6.43 1.74
N ILE A 130 -6.43 -6.02 2.88
CA ILE A 130 -7.87 -6.13 3.18
C ILE A 130 -8.75 -5.49 2.10
N GLY A 131 -8.27 -4.39 1.46
CA GLY A 131 -9.00 -3.72 0.40
C GLY A 131 -9.24 -4.62 -0.83
N PHE A 132 -8.32 -5.51 -1.17
CA PHE A 132 -8.53 -6.46 -2.27
C PHE A 132 -9.64 -7.45 -1.94
N THR A 133 -9.63 -8.00 -0.71
CA THR A 133 -10.69 -8.93 -0.27
C THR A 133 -12.06 -8.28 -0.40
N GLY A 134 -12.22 -7.07 0.16
CA GLY A 134 -13.49 -6.34 0.11
C GLY A 134 -13.90 -5.96 -1.31
N CYS A 135 -13.00 -5.39 -2.11
CA CYS A 135 -13.37 -4.92 -3.44
C CYS A 135 -13.69 -6.07 -4.40
N LEU A 136 -12.98 -7.21 -4.35
CA LEU A 136 -13.26 -8.34 -5.21
C LEU A 136 -14.59 -9.00 -4.84
N THR A 137 -14.79 -9.32 -3.56
CA THR A 137 -16.03 -10.01 -3.11
C THR A 137 -17.28 -9.15 -3.34
N ASN A 138 -17.21 -7.84 -3.03
CA ASN A 138 -18.34 -6.92 -3.23
C ASN A 138 -18.69 -6.72 -4.71
N ASN A 139 -17.73 -6.96 -5.61
CA ASN A 139 -17.94 -6.90 -7.06
C ASN A 139 -18.23 -8.27 -7.68
N GLY A 140 -18.42 -9.32 -6.89
CA GLY A 140 -18.87 -10.64 -7.34
C GLY A 140 -17.76 -11.50 -7.95
N TYR A 141 -16.51 -11.28 -7.58
CA TYR A 141 -15.39 -12.17 -7.92
C TYR A 141 -15.09 -13.13 -6.78
N HIS A 142 -14.63 -14.34 -7.10
CA HIS A 142 -14.16 -15.30 -6.13
C HIS A 142 -12.64 -15.18 -5.96
N ILE A 143 -12.18 -15.28 -4.72
CA ILE A 143 -10.75 -15.15 -4.41
C ILE A 143 -10.17 -16.54 -4.19
N VAL A 144 -9.08 -16.84 -4.88
CA VAL A 144 -8.26 -18.02 -4.65
C VAL A 144 -6.91 -17.55 -4.10
N HIS A 145 -6.63 -17.91 -2.85
CA HIS A 145 -5.39 -17.53 -2.19
C HIS A 145 -4.26 -18.51 -2.49
N SER A 146 -3.09 -17.99 -2.87
CA SER A 146 -1.82 -18.70 -2.85
C SER A 146 -0.99 -18.17 -1.67
N PRO A 147 -0.84 -18.94 -0.58
CA PRO A 147 -0.10 -18.48 0.58
C PRO A 147 1.37 -18.26 0.27
N LEU A 148 1.91 -17.15 0.76
CA LEU A 148 3.35 -16.94 0.80
C LEU A 148 3.98 -17.88 1.82
N VAL A 149 5.14 -18.41 1.51
CA VAL A 149 5.93 -19.27 2.39
C VAL A 149 7.15 -18.52 2.90
N LYS A 150 7.60 -18.81 4.13
CA LYS A 150 8.85 -18.23 4.65
C LYS A 150 10.02 -19.14 4.25
N ASP A 151 11.07 -18.56 3.68
CA ASP A 151 12.32 -19.25 3.46
C ASP A 151 13.12 -19.43 4.78
N GLU A 152 14.31 -20.05 4.70
CA GLU A 152 15.18 -20.31 5.87
C GLU A 152 15.59 -19.02 6.61
N ALA A 153 15.61 -17.89 5.93
CA ALA A 153 15.88 -16.57 6.51
C ALA A 153 14.61 -15.90 7.06
N GLY A 154 13.44 -16.54 6.97
CA GLY A 154 12.15 -16.00 7.39
C GLY A 154 11.55 -15.02 6.40
N ILE A 155 12.10 -14.91 5.19
CA ILE A 155 11.60 -14.01 4.16
C ILE A 155 10.38 -14.64 3.47
N TYR A 156 9.30 -13.89 3.33
CA TYR A 156 8.13 -14.35 2.58
C TYR A 156 8.45 -14.47 1.09
N ARG A 157 8.15 -15.63 0.52
CA ARG A 157 8.38 -16.01 -0.89
C ARG A 157 7.09 -16.49 -1.52
N MET A 158 6.96 -16.31 -2.83
CA MET A 158 5.89 -16.94 -3.61
C MET A 158 6.11 -18.46 -3.69
N ASP A 159 5.06 -19.24 -3.44
CA ASP A 159 5.05 -20.67 -3.72
C ASP A 159 4.57 -20.87 -5.17
N PHE A 160 5.50 -20.93 -6.10
CA PHE A 160 5.21 -21.06 -7.52
C PHE A 160 4.51 -22.38 -7.88
N ALA A 161 4.77 -23.45 -7.12
CA ALA A 161 4.09 -24.73 -7.34
C ALA A 161 2.62 -24.66 -6.91
N ASP A 162 2.34 -24.03 -5.78
CA ASP A 162 0.98 -23.80 -5.31
C ASP A 162 0.23 -22.81 -6.23
N MET A 163 0.92 -21.74 -6.69
CA MET A 163 0.34 -20.80 -7.67
C MET A 163 -0.09 -21.54 -8.94
N GLU A 164 0.79 -22.32 -9.54
CA GLU A 164 0.50 -23.06 -10.78
C GLU A 164 -0.67 -24.05 -10.59
N LYS A 165 -0.63 -24.82 -9.50
CA LYS A 165 -1.70 -25.74 -9.16
C LYS A 165 -3.05 -25.04 -9.09
N LYS A 166 -3.12 -23.90 -8.36
CA LYS A 166 -4.37 -23.13 -8.19
C LYS A 166 -4.85 -22.48 -9.46
N ILE A 167 -3.95 -21.98 -10.29
CA ILE A 167 -4.29 -21.41 -11.61
C ILE A 167 -5.00 -22.47 -12.45
N VAL A 168 -4.44 -23.69 -12.52
CA VAL A 168 -5.00 -24.77 -13.34
C VAL A 168 -6.30 -25.33 -12.75
N GLU A 169 -6.32 -25.66 -11.46
CA GLU A 169 -7.48 -26.28 -10.81
C GLU A 169 -8.70 -25.36 -10.75
N ASN A 170 -8.49 -24.02 -10.71
CA ASN A 170 -9.56 -23.04 -10.57
C ASN A 170 -9.81 -22.25 -11.85
N SER A 171 -9.20 -22.61 -12.98
CA SER A 171 -9.33 -21.92 -14.28
C SER A 171 -9.13 -20.40 -14.16
N ILE A 172 -8.06 -19.98 -13.52
CA ILE A 172 -7.78 -18.58 -13.23
C ILE A 172 -7.22 -17.88 -14.47
N HIS A 173 -7.81 -16.75 -14.85
CA HIS A 173 -7.41 -15.93 -15.99
C HIS A 173 -6.87 -14.55 -15.58
N ALA A 174 -7.00 -14.18 -14.31
CA ALA A 174 -6.46 -12.91 -13.80
C ALA A 174 -5.93 -13.05 -12.37
N THR A 175 -4.91 -12.26 -12.05
CA THR A 175 -4.37 -12.11 -10.70
C THR A 175 -4.35 -10.63 -10.31
N VAL A 176 -4.57 -10.34 -9.02
CA VAL A 176 -4.21 -9.04 -8.43
C VAL A 176 -2.89 -9.22 -7.69
N PHE A 177 -1.86 -8.54 -8.18
CA PHE A 177 -0.48 -8.67 -7.71
C PHE A 177 -0.06 -7.40 -6.98
N CYS A 178 0.39 -7.49 -5.74
CA CYS A 178 0.82 -6.35 -4.93
C CYS A 178 2.35 -6.24 -4.91
N SER A 179 2.89 -5.11 -5.40
CA SER A 179 4.34 -4.90 -5.52
C SER A 179 4.73 -3.41 -5.32
N PRO A 180 5.35 -3.04 -4.21
CA PRO A 180 5.69 -3.79 -2.99
C PRO A 180 4.47 -4.37 -2.27
N HIS A 181 4.69 -5.47 -1.56
CA HIS A 181 3.61 -6.26 -0.98
C HIS A 181 3.20 -5.76 0.41
N ASN A 182 1.92 -5.47 0.59
CA ASN A 182 1.31 -5.14 1.87
C ASN A 182 0.39 -6.32 2.30
N PRO A 183 0.53 -6.87 3.52
CA PRO A 183 1.16 -6.27 4.71
C PRO A 183 2.63 -6.65 4.96
N CYS A 184 3.20 -7.60 4.21
CA CYS A 184 4.50 -8.17 4.54
C CYS A 184 5.71 -7.26 4.24
N GLY A 185 5.51 -6.14 3.54
CA GLY A 185 6.59 -5.23 3.18
C GLY A 185 7.62 -5.81 2.21
N ARG A 186 7.25 -6.85 1.44
CA ARG A 186 8.16 -7.44 0.46
C ARG A 186 8.35 -6.53 -0.75
N VAL A 187 9.60 -6.34 -1.14
CA VAL A 187 10.01 -5.84 -2.46
C VAL A 187 10.50 -7.05 -3.24
N TRP A 188 9.75 -7.43 -4.28
CA TRP A 188 10.05 -8.65 -5.02
C TRP A 188 11.36 -8.53 -5.77
N GLU A 189 12.18 -9.58 -5.72
CA GLU A 189 13.41 -9.68 -6.47
C GLU A 189 13.14 -9.97 -7.94
N ARG A 190 14.06 -9.59 -8.83
CA ARG A 190 13.88 -9.78 -10.28
C ARG A 190 13.54 -11.22 -10.66
N TRP A 191 14.25 -12.18 -10.11
CA TRP A 191 14.02 -13.61 -10.40
C TRP A 191 12.62 -14.08 -9.95
N GLU A 192 12.07 -13.52 -8.87
CA GLU A 192 10.72 -13.85 -8.39
C GLU A 192 9.68 -13.33 -9.38
N LEU A 193 9.86 -12.09 -9.86
CA LEU A 193 8.97 -11.48 -10.86
C LEU A 193 9.07 -12.18 -12.21
N GLU A 194 10.28 -12.53 -12.66
CA GLU A 194 10.50 -13.29 -13.89
C GLU A 194 9.78 -14.64 -13.85
N LYS A 195 9.95 -15.37 -12.75
CA LYS A 195 9.31 -16.68 -12.57
C LYS A 195 7.79 -16.59 -12.46
N ALA A 196 7.27 -15.56 -11.79
CA ALA A 196 5.82 -15.31 -11.75
C ALA A 196 5.28 -14.99 -13.16
N MET A 197 5.98 -14.15 -13.93
CA MET A 197 5.56 -13.79 -15.28
C MET A 197 5.64 -14.95 -16.26
N GLU A 198 6.65 -15.82 -16.16
CA GLU A 198 6.74 -17.07 -16.93
C GLU A 198 5.52 -17.97 -16.68
N LEU A 199 5.12 -18.07 -15.40
CA LEU A 199 3.94 -18.83 -15.01
C LEU A 199 2.64 -18.22 -15.57
N PHE A 200 2.48 -16.91 -15.44
CA PHE A 200 1.32 -16.19 -15.97
C PHE A 200 1.24 -16.27 -17.50
N GLN A 201 2.38 -16.17 -18.19
CA GLN A 201 2.45 -16.35 -19.62
C GLN A 201 2.05 -17.77 -20.05
N LYS A 202 2.58 -18.78 -19.35
CA LYS A 202 2.30 -20.20 -19.64
C LYS A 202 0.82 -20.54 -19.58
N HIS A 203 0.08 -19.93 -18.67
CA HIS A 203 -1.34 -20.21 -18.42
C HIS A 203 -2.29 -19.09 -18.87
N ASP A 204 -1.77 -18.13 -19.64
CA ASP A 204 -2.52 -16.96 -20.14
C ASP A 204 -3.27 -16.18 -19.05
N VAL A 205 -2.60 -15.94 -17.90
CA VAL A 205 -3.13 -15.16 -16.80
C VAL A 205 -2.76 -13.69 -16.98
N MET A 206 -3.75 -12.81 -16.98
CA MET A 206 -3.57 -11.36 -17.00
C MET A 206 -3.22 -10.83 -15.60
N VAL A 207 -2.43 -9.78 -15.53
CA VAL A 207 -1.93 -9.24 -14.25
C VAL A 207 -2.49 -7.84 -14.00
N VAL A 208 -3.17 -7.65 -12.88
CA VAL A 208 -3.51 -6.33 -12.34
C VAL A 208 -2.53 -6.06 -11.21
N CYS A 209 -1.52 -5.23 -11.46
CA CYS A 209 -0.42 -4.99 -10.52
C CYS A 209 -0.66 -3.69 -9.74
N ASP A 210 -0.88 -3.81 -8.44
CA ASP A 210 -0.93 -2.67 -7.52
C ASP A 210 0.49 -2.28 -7.11
N GLU A 211 0.99 -1.17 -7.67
CA GLU A 211 2.32 -0.63 -7.40
C GLU A 211 2.28 0.69 -6.59
N ILE A 212 1.20 0.90 -5.82
CA ILE A 212 0.98 2.13 -5.05
C ILE A 212 2.09 2.43 -4.02
N TRP A 213 2.87 1.40 -3.63
CA TRP A 213 3.97 1.50 -2.69
C TRP A 213 5.35 1.66 -3.35
N SER A 214 5.41 1.80 -4.67
CA SER A 214 6.65 1.78 -5.47
C SER A 214 7.71 2.80 -5.04
N ASP A 215 7.31 3.92 -4.44
CA ASP A 215 8.23 4.95 -3.95
C ASP A 215 8.73 4.72 -2.52
N ILE A 216 8.02 3.92 -1.72
CA ILE A 216 8.36 3.65 -0.31
C ILE A 216 9.20 2.37 -0.23
N ILE A 217 10.43 2.48 -0.71
CA ILE A 217 11.41 1.39 -0.75
C ILE A 217 12.51 1.70 0.27
N LEU A 218 12.75 0.75 1.17
CA LEU A 218 13.73 0.95 2.24
C LEU A 218 15.17 0.72 1.74
N GLU A 219 16.13 1.16 2.54
CA GLU A 219 17.55 1.11 2.18
C GLU A 219 18.00 -0.30 1.81
N GLY A 220 18.82 -0.41 0.77
CA GLY A 220 19.33 -1.68 0.24
C GLY A 220 18.40 -2.40 -0.75
N HIS A 221 17.19 -1.87 -1.00
CA HIS A 221 16.22 -2.46 -1.93
C HIS A 221 15.87 -1.53 -3.08
N LYS A 222 15.35 -2.10 -4.17
CA LYS A 222 14.90 -1.36 -5.34
C LYS A 222 13.62 -1.96 -5.89
N HIS A 223 12.62 -1.12 -6.11
CA HIS A 223 11.40 -1.51 -6.82
C HIS A 223 11.71 -1.83 -8.28
N ILE A 224 11.07 -2.85 -8.81
CA ILE A 224 11.12 -3.25 -10.21
C ILE A 224 9.67 -3.27 -10.71
N PRO A 225 9.27 -2.35 -11.61
CA PRO A 225 7.94 -2.37 -12.19
C PRO A 225 7.67 -3.70 -12.91
N MET A 226 6.51 -4.31 -12.66
CA MET A 226 6.13 -5.59 -13.28
C MET A 226 6.25 -5.54 -14.81
N GLN A 227 5.84 -4.43 -15.42
CA GLN A 227 5.87 -4.20 -16.87
C GLN A 227 7.28 -4.09 -17.46
N SER A 228 8.33 -3.99 -16.60
CA SER A 228 9.73 -3.92 -17.06
C SER A 228 10.41 -5.29 -17.17
N ILE A 229 9.74 -6.36 -16.76
CA ILE A 229 10.33 -7.70 -16.70
C ILE A 229 10.56 -8.29 -18.08
N SER A 230 9.56 -8.17 -18.98
CA SER A 230 9.64 -8.66 -20.36
C SER A 230 8.61 -7.92 -21.23
N GLU A 231 8.69 -8.12 -22.56
CA GLU A 231 7.67 -7.60 -23.47
C GLU A 231 6.30 -8.25 -23.20
N ASP A 232 6.27 -9.55 -22.90
CA ASP A 232 5.02 -10.22 -22.50
C ASP A 232 4.44 -9.60 -21.23
N ALA A 233 5.25 -9.35 -20.19
CA ALA A 233 4.83 -8.66 -18.99
C ALA A 233 4.25 -7.27 -19.28
N ARG A 234 4.89 -6.51 -20.18
CA ARG A 234 4.41 -5.21 -20.64
C ARG A 234 3.03 -5.27 -21.27
N GLN A 235 2.76 -6.32 -22.06
CA GLN A 235 1.50 -6.46 -22.80
C GLN A 235 0.35 -7.03 -21.96
N ARG A 236 0.64 -7.87 -20.95
CA ARG A 236 -0.41 -8.52 -20.13
C ARG A 236 -0.69 -7.83 -18.79
N THR A 237 0.01 -6.75 -18.45
CA THR A 237 -0.14 -6.09 -17.14
C THR A 237 -0.89 -4.78 -17.24
N VAL A 238 -1.88 -4.60 -16.38
CA VAL A 238 -2.45 -3.31 -15.97
C VAL A 238 -1.72 -2.90 -14.68
N ALA A 239 -0.84 -1.91 -14.74
CA ALA A 239 -0.13 -1.41 -13.57
C ALA A 239 -0.85 -0.20 -12.99
N LEU A 240 -1.03 -0.17 -11.68
CA LEU A 240 -1.79 0.85 -10.94
C LEU A 240 -0.87 1.60 -9.98
N TYR A 241 -0.91 2.92 -10.04
CA TYR A 241 -0.08 3.82 -9.25
C TYR A 241 -0.92 4.96 -8.64
N ALA A 242 -0.43 5.54 -7.57
CA ALA A 242 -1.00 6.77 -7.01
C ALA A 242 0.02 7.51 -6.13
N PRO A 243 -0.04 8.84 -6.04
CA PRO A 243 0.77 9.61 -5.09
C PRO A 243 0.28 9.47 -3.63
N SER A 244 -0.84 8.80 -3.40
CA SER A 244 -1.57 8.80 -2.12
C SER A 244 -0.77 8.20 -0.96
N LYS A 245 0.02 7.14 -1.18
CA LYS A 245 0.86 6.55 -0.13
C LYS A 245 2.18 7.28 0.02
N THR A 246 2.77 7.68 -1.09
CA THR A 246 4.04 8.40 -1.14
C THR A 246 3.95 9.77 -0.46
N PHE A 247 2.86 10.51 -0.68
CA PHE A 247 2.71 11.90 -0.25
C PHE A 247 1.53 12.14 0.70
N ASN A 248 0.94 11.08 1.26
CA ASN A 248 -0.20 11.20 2.19
C ASN A 248 -1.43 11.88 1.57
N LEU A 249 -1.78 11.56 0.33
CA LEU A 249 -2.85 12.18 -0.45
C LEU A 249 -4.11 11.31 -0.62
N ALA A 250 -4.32 10.31 0.23
CA ALA A 250 -5.45 9.39 0.09
C ALA A 250 -6.82 10.10 0.09
N GLY A 251 -6.94 11.19 0.84
CA GLY A 251 -8.17 12.00 0.90
C GLY A 251 -8.50 12.76 -0.38
N LEU A 252 -7.56 12.89 -1.32
CA LEU A 252 -7.78 13.52 -2.62
C LEU A 252 -8.20 12.55 -3.72
N ILE A 253 -8.13 11.25 -3.48
CA ILE A 253 -8.52 10.20 -4.42
C ILE A 253 -7.95 10.46 -5.82
N GLY A 254 -6.69 10.14 -6.05
CA GLY A 254 -6.03 10.30 -7.35
C GLY A 254 -5.14 9.09 -7.61
N SER A 255 -5.47 8.30 -8.63
CA SER A 255 -4.63 7.21 -9.10
C SER A 255 -4.65 7.14 -10.61
N TYR A 256 -3.74 6.39 -11.18
CA TYR A 256 -3.66 6.20 -12.62
C TYR A 256 -3.21 4.78 -12.94
N HIS A 257 -3.63 4.31 -14.11
CA HIS A 257 -3.08 3.10 -14.68
C HIS A 257 -2.02 3.41 -15.74
N ILE A 258 -1.13 2.45 -15.94
CA ILE A 258 -0.24 2.38 -17.11
C ILE A 258 -0.57 1.08 -17.84
N ILE A 259 -1.00 1.19 -19.12
CA ILE A 259 -1.33 0.03 -19.96
C ILE A 259 -0.70 0.24 -21.33
N TYR A 260 0.29 -0.59 -21.67
CA TYR A 260 0.97 -0.52 -22.98
C TYR A 260 0.18 -1.20 -24.09
N ASN A 261 -0.51 -2.31 -23.81
CA ASN A 261 -1.36 -3.01 -24.76
C ASN A 261 -2.55 -2.15 -25.17
N LYS A 262 -2.54 -1.64 -26.40
CA LYS A 262 -3.58 -0.75 -26.89
C LYS A 262 -4.99 -1.35 -26.82
N ALA A 263 -5.14 -2.62 -27.20
CA ALA A 263 -6.46 -3.27 -27.18
C ALA A 263 -7.02 -3.44 -25.76
N LEU A 264 -6.14 -3.75 -24.81
CA LEU A 264 -6.50 -3.83 -23.39
C LEU A 264 -6.86 -2.45 -22.85
N ARG A 265 -6.01 -1.45 -23.13
CA ARG A 265 -6.23 -0.06 -22.69
C ARG A 265 -7.56 0.50 -23.20
N ASP A 266 -7.84 0.39 -24.49
CA ASP A 266 -9.09 0.89 -25.08
C ASP A 266 -10.32 0.25 -24.42
N ARG A 267 -10.23 -1.00 -23.98
CA ARG A 267 -11.31 -1.69 -23.25
C ARG A 267 -11.44 -1.19 -21.83
N VAL A 268 -10.32 -1.02 -21.10
CA VAL A 268 -10.32 -0.52 -19.70
C VAL A 268 -10.80 0.92 -19.67
N ASP A 269 -10.33 1.79 -20.55
CA ASP A 269 -10.77 3.18 -20.65
C ASP A 269 -12.28 3.28 -20.94
N LYS A 270 -12.77 2.43 -21.84
CA LYS A 270 -14.20 2.38 -22.16
C LYS A 270 -15.03 1.93 -20.96
N GLU A 271 -14.60 0.86 -20.28
CA GLU A 271 -15.27 0.34 -19.07
C GLU A 271 -15.33 1.40 -17.98
N SER A 272 -14.20 2.02 -17.64
CA SER A 272 -14.13 3.02 -16.59
C SER A 272 -14.93 4.29 -16.89
N SER A 273 -15.16 4.60 -18.17
CA SER A 273 -15.94 5.76 -18.61
C SER A 273 -17.46 5.56 -18.65
N LEU A 274 -17.95 4.31 -18.63
CA LEU A 274 -19.38 3.99 -18.85
C LEU A 274 -20.32 4.61 -17.80
N SER A 275 -19.88 4.75 -16.58
CA SER A 275 -20.68 5.26 -15.48
C SER A 275 -20.48 6.74 -15.20
N HIS A 276 -19.58 7.41 -15.89
CA HIS A 276 -19.18 8.81 -15.72
C HIS A 276 -18.64 9.19 -14.33
N TYR A 277 -18.40 8.24 -13.42
CA TYR A 277 -17.87 8.54 -12.10
C TYR A 277 -16.35 8.39 -12.00
N ASN A 278 -15.72 7.73 -12.97
CA ASN A 278 -14.25 7.62 -13.04
C ASN A 278 -13.67 8.88 -13.70
N SER A 279 -13.81 10.00 -13.03
CA SER A 279 -13.37 11.30 -13.53
C SER A 279 -12.40 11.97 -12.58
N LEU A 280 -11.30 12.45 -13.11
CA LEU A 280 -10.25 13.14 -12.36
C LEU A 280 -10.83 14.38 -11.65
N ASN A 281 -10.46 14.55 -10.40
CA ASN A 281 -10.74 15.77 -9.63
C ASN A 281 -9.64 16.80 -9.93
N VAL A 282 -10.05 18.05 -10.17
CA VAL A 282 -9.11 19.14 -10.54
C VAL A 282 -8.05 19.41 -9.46
N LEU A 283 -8.40 19.32 -8.18
CA LEU A 283 -7.43 19.53 -7.11
C LEU A 283 -6.46 18.33 -6.99
N SER A 284 -6.95 17.12 -7.23
CA SER A 284 -6.09 15.93 -7.29
C SER A 284 -5.08 16.00 -8.43
N MET A 285 -5.49 16.54 -9.59
CA MET A 285 -4.59 16.78 -10.72
C MET A 285 -3.45 17.72 -10.33
N HIS A 286 -3.77 18.87 -9.73
CA HIS A 286 -2.76 19.84 -9.30
C HIS A 286 -1.90 19.31 -8.14
N ALA A 287 -2.48 18.52 -7.23
CA ALA A 287 -1.72 17.85 -6.17
C ALA A 287 -0.68 16.88 -6.73
N LEU A 288 -1.04 16.07 -7.73
CA LEU A 288 -0.10 15.15 -8.38
C LEU A 288 1.03 15.92 -9.10
N VAL A 289 0.70 16.99 -9.85
CA VAL A 289 1.71 17.82 -10.50
C VAL A 289 2.66 18.46 -9.47
N GLY A 290 2.12 18.92 -8.33
CA GLY A 290 2.93 19.45 -7.23
C GLY A 290 3.77 18.38 -6.50
N ALA A 291 3.31 17.13 -6.49
CA ALA A 291 4.01 16.00 -5.88
C ALA A 291 5.17 15.51 -6.76
N TYR A 292 4.93 15.32 -8.04
CA TYR A 292 5.88 14.71 -8.99
C TYR A 292 6.86 15.73 -9.55
N THR A 293 7.58 16.38 -8.65
CA THR A 293 8.61 17.39 -8.90
C THR A 293 9.97 16.89 -8.41
N GLN A 294 11.05 17.60 -8.75
CA GLN A 294 12.37 17.33 -8.16
C GLN A 294 12.32 17.49 -6.63
N GLU A 295 11.64 18.53 -6.12
CA GLU A 295 11.49 18.72 -4.68
C GLU A 295 10.69 17.59 -4.02
N GLY A 296 9.67 17.07 -4.69
CA GLY A 296 8.95 15.87 -4.26
C GLY A 296 9.85 14.64 -4.21
N SER A 297 10.74 14.47 -5.20
CA SER A 297 11.73 13.39 -5.21
C SER A 297 12.70 13.49 -4.04
N ASP A 298 13.24 14.69 -3.76
CA ASP A 298 14.13 14.93 -2.63
C ASP A 298 13.43 14.64 -1.29
N TRP A 299 12.15 15.04 -1.16
CA TRP A 299 11.34 14.79 0.02
C TRP A 299 11.12 13.27 0.23
N VAL A 300 10.86 12.52 -0.83
CA VAL A 300 10.69 11.05 -0.76
C VAL A 300 11.99 10.39 -0.31
N ASP A 301 13.15 10.86 -0.75
CA ASP A 301 14.43 10.29 -0.36
C ASP A 301 14.72 10.50 1.14
N GLU A 302 14.39 11.67 1.70
CA GLU A 302 14.46 11.90 3.15
C GLU A 302 13.41 11.11 3.93
N LEU A 303 12.19 10.98 3.39
CA LEU A 303 11.14 10.11 3.97
C LEU A 303 11.62 8.66 4.06
N ARG A 304 12.21 8.12 3.00
CA ARG A 304 12.74 6.74 2.97
C ARG A 304 13.80 6.53 4.04
N GLN A 305 14.72 7.49 4.24
CA GLN A 305 15.71 7.44 5.30
C GLN A 305 15.05 7.43 6.68
N THR A 306 14.06 8.28 6.90
CA THR A 306 13.27 8.35 8.15
C THR A 306 12.57 7.03 8.44
N ILE A 307 11.85 6.49 7.45
CA ILE A 307 11.14 5.20 7.61
C ILE A 307 12.13 4.05 7.84
N THR A 308 13.26 4.02 7.13
CA THR A 308 14.31 3.01 7.35
C THR A 308 14.79 3.06 8.80
N GLY A 309 15.08 4.25 9.33
CA GLY A 309 15.47 4.41 10.74
C GLY A 309 14.40 3.96 11.74
N ASN A 310 13.13 4.27 11.48
CA ASN A 310 12.01 3.82 12.31
C ASN A 310 11.85 2.28 12.29
N VAL A 311 11.99 1.68 11.11
CA VAL A 311 11.94 0.21 10.94
C VAL A 311 13.11 -0.47 11.65
N ASP A 312 14.32 0.07 11.52
CA ASP A 312 15.50 -0.47 12.19
C ASP A 312 15.37 -0.42 13.70
N TYR A 313 14.91 0.72 14.24
CA TYR A 313 14.61 0.84 15.66
C TYR A 313 13.57 -0.18 16.10
N ALA A 314 12.43 -0.25 15.43
CA ALA A 314 11.31 -1.11 15.81
C ALA A 314 11.70 -2.60 15.75
N CYS A 315 12.34 -3.06 14.68
CA CYS A 315 12.77 -4.46 14.54
C CYS A 315 13.85 -4.82 15.58
N GLY A 316 14.79 -3.91 15.84
CA GLY A 316 15.82 -4.11 16.88
C GLY A 316 15.19 -4.19 18.29
N PHE A 317 14.23 -3.32 18.58
CA PHE A 317 13.52 -3.32 19.86
C PHE A 317 12.72 -4.60 20.08
N ILE A 318 11.98 -5.06 19.07
CA ILE A 318 11.22 -6.32 19.12
C ILE A 318 12.15 -7.49 19.41
N ALA A 319 13.25 -7.60 18.65
CA ALA A 319 14.20 -8.69 18.82
C ALA A 319 14.83 -8.74 20.22
N GLN A 320 15.01 -7.59 20.84
CA GLN A 320 15.64 -7.47 22.16
C GLN A 320 14.65 -7.62 23.32
N HIS A 321 13.40 -7.12 23.17
CA HIS A 321 12.49 -6.92 24.29
C HIS A 321 11.18 -7.70 24.20
N PHE A 322 10.82 -8.28 23.04
CA PHE A 322 9.57 -9.03 22.86
C PHE A 322 9.82 -10.48 22.48
N PRO A 323 10.36 -11.31 23.41
CA PRO A 323 10.64 -12.72 23.11
C PRO A 323 9.36 -13.44 22.68
N GLY A 324 9.40 -14.17 21.57
CA GLY A 324 8.24 -14.85 20.99
C GLY A 324 7.40 -14.00 20.02
N VAL A 325 7.65 -12.70 19.88
CA VAL A 325 7.10 -11.89 18.80
C VAL A 325 8.09 -11.89 17.63
N LYS A 326 7.61 -12.28 16.45
CA LYS A 326 8.44 -12.34 15.25
C LYS A 326 8.02 -11.26 14.25
N VAL A 327 8.99 -10.68 13.58
CA VAL A 327 8.78 -9.74 12.48
C VAL A 327 9.80 -9.98 11.39
N GLN A 328 9.34 -10.06 10.13
CA GLN A 328 10.24 -9.88 9.00
C GLN A 328 10.48 -8.39 8.81
N LYS A 329 11.75 -7.96 8.82
CA LYS A 329 12.08 -6.57 8.49
C LYS A 329 11.53 -6.26 7.10
N PRO A 330 10.62 -5.27 6.96
CA PRO A 330 10.08 -4.90 5.67
C PRO A 330 11.18 -4.31 4.77
N GLN A 331 11.06 -4.55 3.48
CA GLN A 331 11.94 -4.05 2.43
C GLN A 331 11.35 -2.82 1.72
N GLY A 332 10.06 -2.64 1.87
CA GLY A 332 9.28 -1.52 1.39
C GLY A 332 8.03 -1.33 2.23
N THR A 333 7.25 -0.30 1.93
CA THR A 333 6.15 0.23 2.74
C THR A 333 6.63 0.84 4.05
N TYR A 334 5.71 1.32 4.87
CA TYR A 334 5.98 1.73 6.26
C TYR A 334 5.20 0.86 7.27
N MET A 335 4.90 -0.39 6.88
CA MET A 335 4.13 -1.31 7.70
C MET A 335 5.01 -2.40 8.29
N LEU A 336 4.82 -2.69 9.58
CA LEU A 336 5.26 -3.94 10.20
C LEU A 336 4.08 -4.91 10.26
N PHE A 337 4.37 -6.20 10.10
CA PHE A 337 3.42 -7.29 10.26
C PHE A 337 3.95 -8.25 11.32
N LEU A 338 3.51 -8.07 12.56
CA LEU A 338 3.99 -8.75 13.74
C LEU A 338 3.29 -10.10 13.89
N ASP A 339 4.05 -11.19 13.96
CA ASP A 339 3.57 -12.52 14.30
C ASP A 339 3.69 -12.72 15.82
N CYS A 340 2.56 -12.72 16.51
CA CYS A 340 2.50 -12.87 17.96
C CYS A 340 2.22 -14.31 18.40
N THR A 341 2.26 -15.31 17.52
CA THR A 341 1.85 -16.69 17.80
C THR A 341 2.60 -17.29 18.97
N GLU A 342 3.93 -17.31 18.93
CA GLU A 342 4.74 -17.92 20.00
C GLU A 342 4.59 -17.19 21.33
N TRP A 343 4.49 -15.85 21.28
CA TRP A 343 4.28 -15.07 22.51
C TRP A 343 2.92 -15.39 23.14
N CYS A 344 1.87 -15.43 22.35
CA CYS A 344 0.52 -15.76 22.81
C CYS A 344 0.45 -17.16 23.42
N GLU A 345 1.07 -18.16 22.77
CA GLU A 345 1.13 -19.54 23.26
C GLU A 345 1.90 -19.61 24.59
N ALA A 346 3.06 -18.98 24.68
CA ALA A 346 3.91 -19.00 25.88
C ALA A 346 3.22 -18.38 27.11
N HIS A 347 2.37 -17.35 26.90
CA HIS A 347 1.73 -16.61 27.98
C HIS A 347 0.24 -16.97 28.19
N GLY A 348 -0.30 -17.94 27.41
CA GLY A 348 -1.71 -18.32 27.48
C GLY A 348 -2.66 -17.16 27.13
N LYS A 349 -2.25 -16.27 26.22
CA LYS A 349 -3.01 -15.10 25.79
C LYS A 349 -3.57 -15.34 24.39
N THR A 350 -4.68 -14.65 24.11
CA THR A 350 -5.22 -14.56 22.76
C THR A 350 -4.76 -13.29 22.06
N ILE A 351 -4.79 -13.29 20.73
CA ILE A 351 -4.47 -12.08 19.95
C ILE A 351 -5.43 -10.92 20.28
N ASP A 352 -6.69 -11.20 20.62
CA ASP A 352 -7.65 -10.18 21.05
C ASP A 352 -7.20 -9.48 22.35
N GLN A 353 -6.64 -10.24 23.30
CA GLN A 353 -6.11 -9.67 24.54
C GLN A 353 -4.88 -8.81 24.27
N VAL A 354 -3.97 -9.23 23.39
CA VAL A 354 -2.80 -8.44 22.98
C VAL A 354 -3.24 -7.16 22.31
N GLN A 355 -4.18 -7.28 21.38
CA GLN A 355 -4.73 -6.16 20.62
C GLN A 355 -5.35 -5.11 21.53
N GLN A 356 -6.24 -5.55 22.44
CA GLN A 356 -6.92 -4.68 23.40
C GLN A 356 -5.91 -4.03 24.35
N ALA A 357 -4.91 -4.76 24.82
CA ALA A 357 -3.89 -4.21 25.71
C ALA A 357 -3.09 -3.08 25.03
N GLY A 358 -2.78 -3.20 23.74
CA GLY A 358 -2.16 -2.12 22.98
C GLY A 358 -3.05 -0.89 22.84
N TRP A 359 -4.33 -1.11 22.50
CA TRP A 359 -5.32 -0.01 22.45
C TRP A 359 -5.50 0.69 23.79
N ASP A 360 -5.59 -0.07 24.88
CA ASP A 360 -5.72 0.45 26.24
C ASP A 360 -4.63 1.47 26.61
N VAL A 361 -3.41 1.27 26.10
CA VAL A 361 -2.26 2.17 26.33
C VAL A 361 -2.02 3.16 25.19
N GLY A 362 -2.99 3.32 24.31
CA GLY A 362 -2.99 4.31 23.24
C GLY A 362 -2.22 3.91 21.98
N VAL A 363 -1.66 2.70 21.89
CA VAL A 363 -1.03 2.21 20.66
C VAL A 363 -2.13 1.69 19.73
N ALA A 364 -2.60 2.55 18.83
CA ALA A 364 -3.69 2.26 17.93
C ALA A 364 -3.18 1.47 16.71
N TRP A 365 -2.90 0.21 16.88
CA TRP A 365 -2.49 -0.74 15.84
C TRP A 365 -3.67 -1.54 15.26
N GLN A 366 -3.45 -2.31 14.20
CA GLN A 366 -4.52 -2.95 13.45
C GLN A 366 -4.46 -4.49 13.53
N ASP A 367 -5.65 -5.09 13.64
CA ASP A 367 -5.87 -6.53 13.59
C ASP A 367 -5.31 -7.14 12.29
N GLY A 368 -4.39 -8.09 12.43
CA GLY A 368 -3.77 -8.79 11.31
C GLY A 368 -4.64 -9.86 10.67
N ARG A 369 -5.72 -10.31 11.33
CA ARG A 369 -6.62 -11.35 10.82
C ARG A 369 -7.33 -10.93 9.54
N ALA A 370 -7.66 -9.65 9.42
CA ALA A 370 -8.24 -9.10 8.20
C ALA A 370 -7.28 -9.14 6.99
N PHE A 371 -5.98 -9.31 7.25
CA PHE A 371 -4.92 -9.50 6.24
C PHE A 371 -4.53 -10.98 6.07
N HIS A 372 -5.30 -11.92 6.60
CA HIS A 372 -5.01 -13.36 6.64
C HIS A 372 -3.80 -13.73 7.51
N GLY A 373 -3.51 -12.97 8.55
CA GLY A 373 -2.54 -13.30 9.60
C GLY A 373 -3.26 -13.68 10.88
N PRO A 374 -3.48 -14.98 11.20
CA PRO A 374 -4.40 -15.42 12.26
C PRO A 374 -4.01 -14.94 13.66
N CYS A 375 -2.72 -14.76 13.92
CA CYS A 375 -2.19 -14.24 15.18
C CYS A 375 -1.22 -13.08 14.93
N HIS A 376 -1.61 -12.15 14.03
CA HIS A 376 -0.75 -11.04 13.63
C HIS A 376 -1.36 -9.69 13.97
N ILE A 377 -0.49 -8.70 14.07
CA ILE A 377 -0.83 -7.28 14.19
C ILE A 377 -0.11 -6.52 13.09
N ARG A 378 -0.81 -5.62 12.40
CA ARG A 378 -0.19 -4.68 11.46
C ARG A 378 0.01 -3.33 12.13
N MET A 379 1.21 -2.76 12.00
CA MET A 379 1.61 -1.51 12.63
C MET A 379 2.21 -0.55 11.62
N ASN A 380 1.75 0.71 11.61
CA ASN A 380 2.28 1.79 10.78
C ASN A 380 3.43 2.50 11.51
N LEU A 381 4.56 2.70 10.81
CA LEU A 381 5.75 3.38 11.34
C LEU A 381 6.01 4.76 10.71
N ALA A 382 5.08 5.30 9.91
CA ALA A 382 5.21 6.62 9.30
C ALA A 382 4.82 7.75 10.25
N LEU A 383 5.58 7.88 11.35
CA LEU A 383 5.41 8.90 12.37
C LEU A 383 6.78 9.29 12.96
N PRO A 384 6.91 10.44 13.67
CA PRO A 384 8.18 10.85 14.28
C PRO A 384 8.77 9.74 15.14
N LEU A 385 10.10 9.54 15.06
CA LEU A 385 10.79 8.47 15.79
C LEU A 385 10.50 8.51 17.29
N SER A 386 10.35 9.69 17.89
CA SER A 386 9.99 9.84 19.30
C SER A 386 8.64 9.19 19.64
N ARG A 387 7.67 9.24 18.71
CA ARG A 387 6.37 8.59 18.92
C ARG A 387 6.47 7.07 18.68
N VAL A 388 7.33 6.63 17.77
CA VAL A 388 7.63 5.19 17.62
C VAL A 388 8.24 4.66 18.92
N GLN A 389 9.26 5.35 19.46
CA GLN A 389 9.90 4.98 20.71
C GLN A 389 8.90 4.90 21.86
N GLU A 390 8.08 5.92 22.03
CA GLU A 390 7.05 5.94 23.05
C GLU A 390 6.06 4.77 22.90
N ALA A 391 5.63 4.45 21.68
CA ALA A 391 4.74 3.31 21.45
C ALA A 391 5.39 1.99 21.91
N PHE A 392 6.66 1.77 21.57
CA PHE A 392 7.38 0.56 21.95
C PHE A 392 7.67 0.48 23.43
N ASP A 393 7.95 1.61 24.10
CA ASP A 393 8.08 1.67 25.57
C ASP A 393 6.76 1.31 26.27
N ARG A 394 5.61 1.80 25.75
CA ARG A 394 4.28 1.44 26.27
C ARG A 394 4.01 -0.05 26.06
N LEU A 395 4.30 -0.59 24.89
CA LEU A 395 4.12 -2.01 24.59
C LEU A 395 4.98 -2.90 25.48
N GLN A 396 6.24 -2.55 25.73
CA GLN A 396 7.11 -3.26 26.64
C GLN A 396 6.60 -3.25 28.07
N LYS A 397 6.11 -2.10 28.52
CA LYS A 397 5.72 -1.93 29.93
C LYS A 397 4.37 -2.56 30.26
N TYR A 398 3.45 -2.63 29.29
CA TYR A 398 2.05 -2.93 29.59
C TYR A 398 1.45 -4.07 28.77
N VAL A 399 2.08 -4.47 27.67
CA VAL A 399 1.52 -5.46 26.74
C VAL A 399 2.37 -6.72 26.70
N PHE A 400 3.62 -6.61 26.29
CA PHE A 400 4.56 -7.75 26.19
C PHE A 400 5.37 -7.85 27.48
N VAL A 401 4.67 -8.17 28.56
CA VAL A 401 5.25 -8.37 29.89
C VAL A 401 5.34 -9.86 30.21
N ASP A 402 6.38 -10.28 30.97
CA ASP A 402 6.58 -11.66 31.45
C ASP A 402 5.48 -12.09 32.44
#